data_693ea6aed9b88bb9c48653073afda43e
#
_entry.id   693ea6aed9b88bb9c48653073afda43e
#
_cell.length_a   1.000
_cell.length_b   1.000
_cell.length_c   1.000
_cell.angle_alpha   90.00
_cell.angle_beta   90.00
_cell.angle_gamma   90.00
#
_symmetry.space_group_name_H-M   'P 1'
#
loop_
_entity.id
_entity.type
_entity.pdbx_description
1 polymer ?
#
loop_
_entity_poly.entity_id
_entity_poly.type
_entity_poly.pdbx_seq_one_letter_code
_entity_poly.pdbx_strand_id
1 'polypeptide(L)'
;MIRRSSWTKRIMLVLGTALLILAAAAAVNVVPSAAVDPPPPISAEPLTPRSVFTDAVDMKLKLKTDEGGTEVVNAGDPSRTVDIRYTVQPGAQFPWHTHYGPVIVNIISGSLTYVSSEACHEKTYSAGESFVDAGHGHVHSAYNPGTEPTVFIATFFEAPATGALLIPADPTC
;
A
#
# COMPACT_ATOMS: atom_id res chain seq x y z
N MET A 1 66.43 -62.91 64.54
CA MET A 1 66.59 -63.62 63.28
C MET A 1 65.64 -63.00 62.26
N ILE A 2 66.22 -62.26 61.34
CA ILE A 2 65.46 -61.37 60.42
C ILE A 2 65.53 -61.92 59.02
N ARG A 3 64.43 -62.29 58.47
CA ARG A 3 64.29 -62.64 57.01
C ARG A 3 63.84 -61.45 56.24
N ARG A 4 64.65 -61.03 55.32
CA ARG A 4 64.28 -59.98 54.27
C ARG A 4 63.49 -60.69 53.14
N SER A 5 62.32 -60.08 52.85
CA SER A 5 61.51 -60.40 51.69
C SER A 5 61.72 -59.38 50.61
N SER A 6 62.13 -59.82 49.43
CA SER A 6 62.36 -59.00 48.23
C SER A 6 61.05 -58.72 47.52
N TRP A 7 60.76 -57.38 47.33
CA TRP A 7 59.61 -56.93 46.56
C TRP A 7 60.05 -56.65 45.11
N THR A 8 59.63 -57.50 44.22
CA THR A 8 59.73 -57.27 42.78
C THR A 8 58.71 -56.28 42.31
N LYS A 9 59.16 -55.09 41.79
CA LYS A 9 58.34 -54.07 41.17
C LYS A 9 57.84 -54.58 39.82
N ARG A 10 56.56 -54.78 39.72
CA ARG A 10 55.90 -54.94 38.43
C ARG A 10 55.52 -53.59 37.88
N ILE A 11 56.16 -53.16 36.81
CA ILE A 11 55.79 -51.96 36.04
C ILE A 11 54.61 -52.38 35.16
N MET A 12 53.42 -51.85 35.46
CA MET A 12 52.26 -51.87 34.54
C MET A 12 52.39 -50.74 33.56
N LEU A 13 52.55 -51.04 32.27
CA LEU A 13 52.50 -50.10 31.16
C LEU A 13 51.04 -49.91 30.82
N VAL A 14 50.49 -48.74 31.16
CA VAL A 14 49.13 -48.32 30.75
C VAL A 14 49.24 -47.64 29.41
N LEU A 15 48.82 -48.34 28.34
CA LEU A 15 48.62 -47.72 27.03
C LEU A 15 47.36 -46.87 27.08
N GLY A 16 47.52 -45.54 27.18
CA GLY A 16 46.43 -44.60 26.99
C GLY A 16 46.13 -44.39 25.53
N THR A 17 45.02 -44.90 25.04
CA THR A 17 44.48 -44.55 23.73
C THR A 17 43.80 -43.21 23.83
N ALA A 18 44.44 -42.15 23.31
CA ALA A 18 43.83 -40.84 23.14
C ALA A 18 42.83 -40.87 21.97
N LEU A 19 41.54 -40.82 22.28
CA LEU A 19 40.46 -40.69 21.31
C LEU A 19 40.38 -39.21 20.90
N LEU A 20 40.89 -38.87 19.70
CA LEU A 20 40.71 -37.54 19.10
C LEU A 20 39.29 -37.47 18.57
N ILE A 21 38.41 -36.75 19.30
CA ILE A 21 37.09 -36.36 18.80
C ILE A 21 37.27 -35.11 17.90
N LEU A 22 37.20 -35.32 16.59
CA LEU A 22 37.18 -34.24 15.61
C LEU A 22 35.76 -33.64 15.61
N ALA A 23 35.56 -32.50 16.31
CA ALA A 23 34.32 -31.75 16.23
C ALA A 23 34.29 -30.96 14.90
N ALA A 24 33.57 -31.48 13.90
CA ALA A 24 33.27 -30.74 12.69
C ALA A 24 32.29 -29.63 13.04
N ALA A 25 32.75 -28.41 13.18
CA ALA A 25 31.90 -27.21 13.26
C ALA A 25 31.28 -26.95 11.89
N ALA A 26 30.00 -27.33 11.71
CA ALA A 26 29.22 -26.90 10.54
C ALA A 26 29.03 -25.38 10.62
N ALA A 27 29.75 -24.66 9.78
CA ALA A 27 29.50 -23.24 9.59
C ALA A 27 28.14 -23.09 8.93
N VAL A 28 27.15 -22.68 9.71
CA VAL A 28 25.84 -22.25 9.18
C VAL A 28 26.08 -20.92 8.48
N ASN A 29 26.12 -20.93 7.15
CA ASN A 29 26.11 -19.72 6.36
C ASN A 29 24.73 -19.07 6.51
N VAL A 30 24.60 -18.13 7.44
CA VAL A 30 23.44 -17.26 7.54
C VAL A 30 23.56 -16.29 6.36
N VAL A 31 22.83 -16.55 5.28
CA VAL A 31 22.66 -15.59 4.19
C VAL A 31 21.86 -14.44 4.77
N PRO A 32 22.39 -13.20 4.79
CA PRO A 32 21.60 -12.07 5.24
C PRO A 32 20.36 -11.96 4.34
N SER A 33 19.18 -12.02 4.93
CA SER A 33 17.95 -11.70 4.23
C SER A 33 18.07 -10.26 3.73
N ALA A 34 17.99 -10.06 2.42
CA ALA A 34 17.94 -8.71 1.87
C ALA A 34 16.75 -8.00 2.54
N ALA A 35 17.02 -6.84 3.13
CA ALA A 35 15.95 -5.99 3.64
C ALA A 35 15.07 -5.62 2.45
N VAL A 36 13.80 -6.01 2.48
CA VAL A 36 12.82 -5.54 1.51
C VAL A 36 12.52 -4.11 1.88
N ASP A 37 12.71 -3.19 0.93
CA ASP A 37 12.35 -1.79 1.14
C ASP A 37 10.86 -1.70 1.53
N PRO A 38 10.50 -0.81 2.46
CA PRO A 38 9.11 -0.60 2.81
C PRO A 38 8.32 -0.19 1.56
N PRO A 39 7.06 -0.62 1.41
CA PRO A 39 6.24 -0.22 0.27
C PRO A 39 6.10 1.30 0.24
N PRO A 40 5.93 1.91 -0.95
CA PRO A 40 5.72 3.35 -1.06
C PRO A 40 4.43 3.74 -0.29
N PRO A 41 4.37 4.95 0.28
CA PRO A 41 3.21 5.39 1.05
C PRO A 41 1.89 5.26 0.29
N ILE A 42 1.91 5.54 -1.02
CA ILE A 42 0.80 5.34 -1.95
C ILE A 42 1.36 4.68 -3.20
N SER A 43 0.73 3.58 -3.60
CA SER A 43 1.02 2.93 -4.87
C SER A 43 -0.21 2.94 -5.78
N ALA A 44 0.02 3.05 -7.09
CA ALA A 44 -1.00 3.10 -8.12
C ALA A 44 -0.69 2.03 -9.18
N GLU A 45 -1.68 1.19 -9.46
CA GLU A 45 -1.62 0.13 -10.47
C GLU A 45 -2.71 0.38 -11.51
N PRO A 46 -2.38 0.72 -12.77
CA PRO A 46 -3.36 0.80 -13.83
C PRO A 46 -3.99 -0.58 -14.10
N LEU A 47 -5.31 -0.66 -14.03
CA LEU A 47 -6.07 -1.88 -14.35
C LEU A 47 -6.49 -1.92 -15.80
N THR A 48 -6.70 -0.75 -16.41
CA THR A 48 -7.07 -0.59 -17.80
C THR A 48 -6.12 0.38 -18.50
N PRO A 49 -5.95 0.31 -19.83
CA PRO A 49 -5.39 1.42 -20.58
C PRO A 49 -6.33 2.62 -20.49
N ARG A 50 -5.88 3.78 -20.92
CA ARG A 50 -6.74 4.96 -21.10
C ARG A 50 -7.65 4.72 -22.31
N SER A 51 -8.80 4.13 -22.04
CA SER A 51 -9.77 3.69 -23.05
C SER A 51 -10.58 4.86 -23.59
N VAL A 52 -10.86 4.87 -24.88
CA VAL A 52 -11.62 5.92 -25.57
C VAL A 52 -13.01 5.40 -25.86
N PHE A 53 -14.03 6.19 -25.55
CA PHE A 53 -15.36 5.92 -26.06
C PHE A 53 -15.39 6.11 -27.57
N THR A 54 -15.95 5.14 -28.31
CA THR A 54 -16.14 5.21 -29.77
C THR A 54 -17.47 5.81 -30.14
N ASP A 55 -18.41 5.81 -29.20
CA ASP A 55 -19.74 6.41 -29.36
C ASP A 55 -19.76 7.79 -28.70
N ALA A 56 -20.70 8.65 -29.11
CA ALA A 56 -20.97 9.89 -28.39
C ALA A 56 -21.62 9.56 -27.04
N VAL A 57 -20.93 9.88 -25.97
CA VAL A 57 -21.40 9.63 -24.60
C VAL A 57 -21.51 10.93 -23.83
N ASP A 58 -22.70 11.21 -23.33
CA ASP A 58 -22.95 12.26 -22.34
C ASP A 58 -23.29 11.61 -21.01
N MET A 59 -22.60 12.01 -19.94
CA MET A 59 -22.87 11.55 -18.60
C MET A 59 -23.31 12.70 -17.70
N LYS A 60 -24.39 12.47 -16.95
CA LYS A 60 -24.88 13.39 -15.95
C LYS A 60 -25.05 12.67 -14.63
N LEU A 61 -24.29 13.06 -13.62
CA LEU A 61 -24.41 12.57 -12.27
C LEU A 61 -25.09 13.63 -11.40
N LYS A 62 -26.12 13.24 -10.68
CA LYS A 62 -26.76 14.07 -9.70
C LYS A 62 -26.48 13.53 -8.31
N LEU A 63 -25.67 14.24 -7.57
CA LEU A 63 -25.26 13.88 -6.23
C LEU A 63 -26.13 14.65 -5.21
N LYS A 64 -26.60 13.94 -4.19
CA LYS A 64 -27.17 14.57 -3.02
C LYS A 64 -26.12 14.52 -1.93
N THR A 65 -25.73 15.67 -1.43
CA THR A 65 -24.77 15.78 -0.33
C THR A 65 -25.47 15.55 1.00
N ASP A 66 -24.72 15.07 1.98
CA ASP A 66 -25.24 14.84 3.35
C ASP A 66 -25.73 16.15 4.00
N GLU A 67 -25.27 17.29 3.52
CA GLU A 67 -25.68 18.64 3.94
C GLU A 67 -27.01 19.09 3.32
N GLY A 68 -27.67 18.21 2.56
CA GLY A 68 -28.97 18.49 1.90
C GLY A 68 -28.85 19.23 0.58
N GLY A 69 -27.63 19.48 0.09
CA GLY A 69 -27.37 20.08 -1.21
C GLY A 69 -27.62 19.10 -2.36
N THR A 70 -27.61 19.62 -3.57
CA THR A 70 -27.63 18.83 -4.80
C THR A 70 -26.54 19.38 -5.71
N GLU A 71 -25.61 18.52 -6.06
CA GLU A 71 -24.58 18.80 -7.04
C GLU A 71 -24.90 18.08 -8.34
N VAL A 72 -24.67 18.73 -9.47
CA VAL A 72 -24.85 18.14 -10.80
C VAL A 72 -23.52 18.19 -11.51
N VAL A 73 -22.93 17.03 -11.70
CA VAL A 73 -21.69 16.86 -12.46
C VAL A 73 -22.04 16.45 -13.87
N ASN A 74 -21.63 17.22 -14.85
CA ASN A 74 -21.79 16.90 -16.27
C ASN A 74 -20.41 16.54 -16.82
N ALA A 75 -20.29 15.32 -17.37
CA ALA A 75 -19.18 14.93 -18.22
C ALA A 75 -19.70 14.88 -19.65
N GLY A 76 -19.66 16.02 -20.32
CA GLY A 76 -20.27 16.23 -21.65
C GLY A 76 -19.50 15.56 -22.80
N ASP A 77 -18.27 15.18 -22.58
CA ASP A 77 -17.47 14.37 -23.47
C ASP A 77 -16.45 13.58 -22.62
N PRO A 78 -16.89 12.50 -21.95
CA PRO A 78 -15.98 11.69 -21.16
C PRO A 78 -15.04 10.89 -22.06
N SER A 79 -14.34 11.57 -22.94
CA SER A 79 -13.58 11.05 -24.07
C SER A 79 -12.68 9.86 -23.73
N ARG A 80 -12.22 9.76 -22.49
CA ARG A 80 -11.41 8.63 -22.01
C ARG A 80 -11.74 8.27 -20.58
N THR A 81 -11.65 6.96 -20.32
CA THR A 81 -11.69 6.43 -18.94
C THR A 81 -10.42 5.67 -18.62
N VAL A 82 -10.10 5.57 -17.35
CA VAL A 82 -9.05 4.70 -16.83
C VAL A 82 -9.40 4.25 -15.43
N ASP A 83 -9.16 2.97 -15.14
CA ASP A 83 -9.29 2.40 -13.82
C ASP A 83 -7.92 2.23 -13.19
N ILE A 84 -7.75 2.76 -11.98
CA ILE A 84 -6.53 2.63 -11.20
C ILE A 84 -6.86 1.97 -9.86
N ARG A 85 -6.11 0.94 -9.50
CA ARG A 85 -6.08 0.43 -8.14
C ARG A 85 -5.05 1.21 -7.33
N TYR A 86 -5.48 1.79 -6.24
CA TYR A 86 -4.60 2.41 -5.26
C TYR A 86 -4.46 1.55 -4.02
N THR A 87 -3.25 1.53 -3.46
CA THR A 87 -2.97 1.03 -2.11
C THR A 87 -2.35 2.17 -1.32
N VAL A 88 -3.01 2.55 -0.22
CA VAL A 88 -2.62 3.67 0.64
C VAL A 88 -2.22 3.11 2.00
N GLN A 89 -0.95 3.28 2.37
CA GLN A 89 -0.44 2.81 3.64
C GLN A 89 -1.06 3.59 4.82
N PRO A 90 -1.08 3.03 6.03
CA PRO A 90 -1.56 3.74 7.22
C PRO A 90 -0.97 5.13 7.36
N GLY A 91 -1.82 6.15 7.55
CA GLY A 91 -1.43 7.54 7.70
C GLY A 91 -0.95 8.23 6.41
N ALA A 92 -0.83 7.52 5.29
CA ALA A 92 -0.47 8.15 4.03
C ALA A 92 -1.63 8.99 3.49
N GLN A 93 -1.28 10.13 2.90
CA GLN A 93 -2.21 11.15 2.42
C GLN A 93 -1.87 11.57 1.01
N PHE A 94 -2.88 11.67 0.14
CA PHE A 94 -2.75 12.34 -1.14
C PHE A 94 -2.53 13.83 -0.94
N PRO A 95 -1.66 14.48 -1.74
CA PRO A 95 -1.58 15.93 -1.75
C PRO A 95 -2.93 16.54 -2.18
N TRP A 96 -3.16 17.80 -1.86
CA TRP A 96 -4.32 18.51 -2.36
C TRP A 96 -4.30 18.60 -3.89
N HIS A 97 -5.40 18.22 -4.51
CA HIS A 97 -5.51 18.11 -5.96
C HIS A 97 -6.96 18.17 -6.45
N THR A 98 -7.11 18.24 -7.74
CA THR A 98 -8.37 18.04 -8.46
C THR A 98 -8.15 17.10 -9.65
N HIS A 99 -9.21 16.81 -10.40
CA HIS A 99 -9.20 15.97 -11.60
C HIS A 99 -9.78 16.68 -12.81
N TYR A 100 -9.48 16.16 -14.00
CA TYR A 100 -10.04 16.68 -15.26
C TYR A 100 -11.55 16.49 -15.35
N GLY A 101 -12.06 15.34 -14.91
CA GLY A 101 -13.47 14.98 -14.87
C GLY A 101 -13.82 14.25 -13.58
N PRO A 102 -15.06 13.75 -13.46
CA PRO A 102 -15.49 13.03 -12.26
C PRO A 102 -14.71 11.74 -12.06
N VAL A 103 -14.62 11.34 -10.79
CA VAL A 103 -13.99 10.08 -10.39
C VAL A 103 -14.93 9.29 -9.51
N ILE A 104 -15.18 8.03 -9.85
CA ILE A 104 -15.89 7.11 -8.97
C ILE A 104 -14.87 6.30 -8.20
N VAL A 105 -14.97 6.33 -6.87
CA VAL A 105 -14.08 5.60 -5.96
C VAL A 105 -14.84 4.49 -5.27
N ASN A 106 -14.32 3.26 -5.35
CA ASN A 106 -14.89 2.06 -4.74
C ASN A 106 -13.90 1.48 -3.74
N ILE A 107 -14.22 1.48 -2.46
CA ILE A 107 -13.35 0.97 -1.40
C ILE A 107 -13.43 -0.56 -1.37
N ILE A 108 -12.28 -1.23 -1.57
CA ILE A 108 -12.14 -2.69 -1.57
C ILE A 108 -11.84 -3.20 -0.16
N SER A 109 -10.90 -2.56 0.53
CA SER A 109 -10.52 -2.91 1.91
C SER A 109 -10.02 -1.69 2.66
N GLY A 110 -10.11 -1.74 3.99
CA GLY A 110 -9.74 -0.62 4.85
C GLY A 110 -10.77 0.51 4.82
N SER A 111 -10.32 1.73 5.05
CA SER A 111 -11.14 2.94 4.99
C SER A 111 -10.33 4.11 4.44
N LEU A 112 -10.99 5.02 3.75
CA LEU A 112 -10.41 6.24 3.18
C LEU A 112 -11.20 7.44 3.67
N THR A 113 -10.53 8.42 4.26
CA THR A 113 -11.14 9.71 4.59
C THR A 113 -10.90 10.68 3.44
N TYR A 114 -11.97 11.13 2.83
CA TYR A 114 -12.00 12.19 1.82
C TYR A 114 -12.18 13.54 2.50
N VAL A 115 -11.41 14.53 2.10
CA VAL A 115 -11.43 15.89 2.65
C VAL A 115 -11.71 16.88 1.53
N SER A 116 -12.88 17.52 1.55
CA SER A 116 -13.23 18.58 0.60
C SER A 116 -12.65 19.91 1.06
N SER A 117 -11.97 20.62 0.17
CA SER A 117 -11.43 21.96 0.43
C SER A 117 -12.51 23.04 0.55
N GLU A 118 -13.62 22.88 -0.14
CA GLU A 118 -14.68 23.93 -0.18
C GLU A 118 -15.43 24.07 1.14
N ALA A 119 -15.67 22.95 1.80
CA ALA A 119 -16.42 22.91 3.05
C ALA A 119 -15.56 22.59 4.27
N CYS A 120 -14.26 22.32 4.10
CA CYS A 120 -13.38 21.73 5.12
C CYS A 120 -14.01 20.48 5.78
N HIS A 121 -14.79 19.75 4.98
CA HIS A 121 -15.58 18.62 5.45
C HIS A 121 -14.84 17.32 5.20
N GLU A 122 -14.80 16.48 6.22
CA GLU A 122 -14.21 15.15 6.13
C GLU A 122 -15.30 14.08 6.16
N LYS A 123 -15.18 13.11 5.28
CA LYS A 123 -16.03 11.93 5.30
C LYS A 123 -15.21 10.67 5.08
N THR A 124 -15.41 9.69 5.95
CA THR A 124 -14.73 8.40 5.85
C THR A 124 -15.64 7.39 5.18
N TYR A 125 -15.09 6.68 4.20
CA TYR A 125 -15.73 5.58 3.48
C TYR A 125 -15.00 4.29 3.78
N SER A 126 -15.75 3.23 4.07
CA SER A 126 -15.25 1.90 4.45
C SER A 126 -15.39 0.91 3.31
N ALA A 127 -14.79 -0.26 3.46
CA ALA A 127 -14.89 -1.36 2.50
C ALA A 127 -16.35 -1.65 2.11
N GLY A 128 -16.61 -1.73 0.81
CA GLY A 128 -17.94 -1.90 0.23
C GLY A 128 -18.72 -0.60 0.00
N GLU A 129 -18.18 0.55 0.40
CA GLU A 129 -18.77 1.86 0.12
C GLU A 129 -18.11 2.50 -1.11
N SER A 130 -18.83 3.43 -1.73
CA SER A 130 -18.37 4.18 -2.89
C SER A 130 -18.73 5.66 -2.75
N PHE A 131 -17.94 6.51 -3.39
CA PHE A 131 -18.26 7.93 -3.51
C PHE A 131 -17.87 8.46 -4.90
N VAL A 132 -18.33 9.64 -5.19
CA VAL A 132 -17.99 10.37 -6.41
C VAL A 132 -17.27 11.65 -6.02
N ASP A 133 -16.09 11.85 -6.59
CA ASP A 133 -15.45 13.14 -6.68
C ASP A 133 -15.92 13.84 -7.97
N ALA A 134 -16.29 15.09 -7.87
CA ALA A 134 -16.85 15.83 -8.99
C ALA A 134 -15.81 16.20 -10.06
N GLY A 135 -14.54 16.27 -9.68
CA GLY A 135 -13.50 16.79 -10.56
C GLY A 135 -13.69 18.25 -10.92
N HIS A 136 -13.28 18.68 -12.12
CA HIS A 136 -13.55 20.00 -12.69
C HIS A 136 -13.23 21.17 -11.74
N GLY A 137 -12.13 21.08 -10.99
CA GLY A 137 -11.70 22.13 -10.05
C GLY A 137 -12.15 21.93 -8.60
N HIS A 138 -12.96 20.91 -8.29
CA HIS A 138 -13.20 20.52 -6.89
C HIS A 138 -11.89 20.05 -6.26
N VAL A 139 -11.38 20.83 -5.31
CA VAL A 139 -10.11 20.56 -4.65
C VAL A 139 -10.33 19.70 -3.43
N HIS A 140 -9.58 18.61 -3.35
CA HIS A 140 -9.69 17.66 -2.25
C HIS A 140 -8.35 17.00 -1.92
N SER A 141 -8.34 16.32 -0.78
CA SER A 141 -7.31 15.41 -0.34
C SER A 141 -7.99 14.13 0.15
N ALA A 142 -7.22 13.07 0.33
CA ALA A 142 -7.71 11.85 0.96
C ALA A 142 -6.58 11.17 1.70
N TYR A 143 -6.89 10.51 2.82
CA TYR A 143 -5.89 9.79 3.60
C TYR A 143 -6.43 8.49 4.18
N ASN A 144 -5.53 7.60 4.54
CA ASN A 144 -5.87 6.38 5.26
C ASN A 144 -5.86 6.64 6.78
N PRO A 145 -7.02 6.67 7.46
CA PRO A 145 -7.11 6.89 8.90
C PRO A 145 -6.84 5.64 9.74
N GLY A 146 -6.73 4.47 9.09
CA GLY A 146 -6.62 3.16 9.74
C GLY A 146 -5.18 2.75 10.07
N THR A 147 -5.05 1.53 10.58
CA THR A 147 -3.77 0.89 10.91
C THR A 147 -3.34 -0.16 9.89
N GLU A 148 -4.22 -0.47 8.93
CA GLU A 148 -3.97 -1.41 7.83
C GLU A 148 -4.03 -0.68 6.49
N PRO A 149 -3.39 -1.20 5.43
CA PRO A 149 -3.48 -0.59 4.11
C PRO A 149 -4.92 -0.51 3.61
N THR A 150 -5.28 0.64 3.04
CA THR A 150 -6.53 0.84 2.33
C THR A 150 -6.33 0.56 0.85
N VAL A 151 -7.22 -0.24 0.27
CA VAL A 151 -7.23 -0.54 -1.17
C VAL A 151 -8.53 -0.05 -1.77
N PHE A 152 -8.46 0.68 -2.87
CA PHE A 152 -9.63 1.12 -3.62
C PHE A 152 -9.37 1.13 -5.13
N ILE A 153 -10.44 1.13 -5.91
CA ILE A 153 -10.39 1.36 -7.36
C ILE A 153 -11.02 2.72 -7.63
N ALA A 154 -10.30 3.53 -8.38
CA ALA A 154 -10.77 4.82 -8.89
C ALA A 154 -10.97 4.73 -10.40
N THR A 155 -12.19 4.99 -10.85
CA THR A 155 -12.56 5.13 -12.27
C THR A 155 -12.57 6.62 -12.60
N PHE A 156 -11.61 7.05 -13.40
CA PHE A 156 -11.49 8.42 -13.88
C PHE A 156 -12.20 8.59 -15.21
N PHE A 157 -13.02 9.61 -15.33
CA PHE A 157 -13.59 10.07 -16.58
C PHE A 157 -12.83 11.30 -17.09
N GLU A 158 -12.96 11.59 -18.38
CA GLU A 158 -12.23 12.70 -19.04
C GLU A 158 -10.70 12.60 -18.82
N ALA A 159 -10.18 11.39 -18.68
CA ALA A 159 -8.77 11.18 -18.46
C ALA A 159 -7.96 11.74 -19.64
N PRO A 160 -6.86 12.51 -19.39
CA PRO A 160 -6.02 13.00 -20.47
C PRO A 160 -5.36 11.84 -21.21
N ALA A 161 -5.01 12.02 -22.48
CA ALA A 161 -4.38 10.98 -23.28
C ALA A 161 -3.06 10.49 -22.66
N THR A 162 -2.34 11.38 -22.03
CA THR A 162 -1.05 11.14 -21.34
C THR A 162 -0.93 12.05 -20.11
N GLY A 163 0.06 11.80 -19.25
CA GLY A 163 0.35 12.66 -18.10
C GLY A 163 -0.40 12.26 -16.82
N ALA A 164 -0.38 13.15 -15.84
CA ALA A 164 -0.95 12.91 -14.51
C ALA A 164 -2.49 12.91 -14.53
N LEU A 165 -3.10 12.12 -13.66
CA LEU A 165 -4.55 12.11 -13.42
C LEU A 165 -4.93 13.10 -12.30
N LEU A 166 -3.98 13.43 -11.44
CA LEU A 166 -4.12 14.38 -10.36
C LEU A 166 -3.50 15.72 -10.79
N ILE A 167 -4.25 16.79 -10.66
CA ILE A 167 -3.82 18.16 -10.94
C ILE A 167 -3.59 18.82 -9.59
N PRO A 168 -2.33 19.15 -9.22
CA PRO A 168 -2.06 19.82 -7.95
C PRO A 168 -2.87 21.10 -7.80
N ALA A 169 -3.38 21.34 -6.62
CA ALA A 169 -4.19 22.52 -6.30
C ALA A 169 -4.00 22.92 -4.83
N ASP A 170 -4.20 24.17 -4.53
CA ASP A 170 -4.12 24.68 -3.16
C ASP A 170 -5.50 24.57 -2.49
N PRO A 171 -5.57 24.15 -1.22
CA PRO A 171 -6.82 24.13 -0.49
C PRO A 171 -7.30 25.53 -0.15
N THR A 172 -8.61 25.66 0.03
CA THR A 172 -9.25 26.90 0.51
C THR A 172 -9.50 26.89 2.01
N CYS A 173 -9.23 25.76 2.64
CA CYS A 173 -9.27 25.61 4.11
C CYS A 173 -7.88 25.19 4.74
#